data_aedaf4c7674ce2a8478f38b99f137b71
#
_entry.id   aedaf4c7674ce2a8478f38b99f137b71
#
_cell.length_a   1.000
_cell.length_b   1.000
_cell.length_c   1.000
_cell.angle_alpha   90.00
_cell.angle_beta   90.00
_cell.angle_gamma   90.00
#
_symmetry.space_group_name_H-M   'P 1'
#
loop_
_entity.id
_entity.type
_entity.pdbx_description
1 polymer ?
#
loop_
_entity_poly.entity_id
_entity_poly.type
_entity_poly.pdbx_seq_one_letter_code
_entity_poly.pdbx_strand_id
1 'polypeptide(L)'
;MVDLLDEMMQCQSVRACIDLALTDAYGEEEEAVAWLTCIEAMFGRYKQVRLLGNEVALIGFDLRHHDVVAVCQQGKRRARVTLDSIEFPELTPVEQLWLKAWQRFSARND
;
A
#
# COMPACT_ATOMS: atom_id res chain seq x y z
N MET A 1 -18.05 -4.19 16.27
CA MET A 1 -17.40 -3.24 15.33
C MET A 1 -16.50 -4.03 14.39
N VAL A 2 -16.67 -3.82 13.11
CA VAL A 2 -15.83 -4.52 12.12
C VAL A 2 -14.53 -3.73 11.95
N ASP A 3 -13.40 -4.43 12.06
CA ASP A 3 -12.09 -3.83 11.86
C ASP A 3 -11.89 -3.51 10.36
N LEU A 4 -11.15 -2.45 10.06
CA LEU A 4 -10.84 -2.08 8.69
C LEU A 4 -10.24 -3.25 7.92
N LEU A 5 -9.29 -3.97 8.52
CA LEU A 5 -8.66 -5.10 7.85
C LEU A 5 -9.67 -6.18 7.49
N ASP A 6 -10.65 -6.45 8.37
CA ASP A 6 -11.70 -7.42 8.08
C ASP A 6 -12.53 -7.00 6.87
N GLU A 7 -12.89 -5.72 6.78
CA GLU A 7 -13.62 -5.20 5.62
C GLU A 7 -12.78 -5.31 4.35
N MET A 8 -11.50 -4.97 4.43
CA MET A 8 -10.58 -5.06 3.29
C MET A 8 -10.45 -6.48 2.77
N MET A 9 -10.42 -7.46 3.69
CA MET A 9 -10.28 -8.88 3.31
C MET A 9 -11.51 -9.41 2.57
N GLN A 10 -12.64 -8.73 2.67
CA GLN A 10 -13.88 -9.14 2.02
C GLN A 10 -14.07 -8.52 0.64
N CYS A 11 -13.22 -7.60 0.22
CA CYS A 11 -13.31 -6.98 -1.09
C CYS A 11 -13.02 -8.00 -2.19
N GLN A 12 -13.82 -7.99 -3.24
CA GLN A 12 -13.73 -8.97 -4.32
C GLN A 12 -13.40 -8.35 -5.68
N SER A 13 -13.22 -7.03 -5.73
CA SER A 13 -12.88 -6.34 -6.98
C SER A 13 -12.01 -5.13 -6.69
N VAL A 14 -11.28 -4.71 -7.71
CA VAL A 14 -10.46 -3.48 -7.62
C VAL A 14 -11.35 -2.28 -7.28
N ARG A 15 -12.51 -2.18 -7.93
CA ARG A 15 -13.42 -1.07 -7.66
C ARG A 15 -13.92 -1.09 -6.21
N ALA A 16 -14.26 -2.25 -5.68
CA ALA A 16 -14.70 -2.36 -4.30
C ALA A 16 -13.59 -1.93 -3.33
N CYS A 17 -12.34 -2.28 -3.63
CA CYS A 17 -11.20 -1.84 -2.81
C CYS A 17 -11.06 -0.31 -2.84
N ILE A 18 -11.14 0.28 -4.03
CA ILE A 18 -11.02 1.74 -4.16
C ILE A 18 -12.17 2.44 -3.41
N ASP A 19 -13.40 1.96 -3.59
CA ASP A 19 -14.56 2.55 -2.92
C ASP A 19 -14.42 2.46 -1.40
N LEU A 20 -13.95 1.31 -0.88
CA LEU A 20 -13.73 1.15 0.55
C LEU A 20 -12.64 2.11 1.05
N ALA A 21 -11.52 2.18 0.33
CA ALA A 21 -10.40 3.04 0.74
C ALA A 21 -10.81 4.51 0.81
N LEU A 22 -11.66 4.95 -0.12
CA LEU A 22 -12.05 6.35 -0.22
C LEU A 22 -13.32 6.69 0.56
N THR A 23 -13.89 5.75 1.31
CA THR A 23 -15.04 6.01 2.16
C THR A 23 -14.70 7.13 3.15
N ASP A 24 -15.51 8.18 3.14
CA ASP A 24 -15.33 9.35 4.01
C ASP A 24 -14.03 10.14 3.79
N ALA A 25 -13.36 9.94 2.66
CA ALA A 25 -12.18 10.72 2.30
C ALA A 25 -12.57 11.80 1.29
N TYR A 26 -12.33 13.04 1.64
CA TYR A 26 -12.71 14.20 0.81
C TYR A 26 -11.47 15.02 0.51
N GLY A 27 -11.09 15.06 -0.77
CA GLY A 27 -9.92 15.80 -1.22
C GLY A 27 -8.65 14.95 -1.20
N GLU A 28 -7.63 15.43 -1.91
CA GLU A 28 -6.41 14.68 -2.14
C GLU A 28 -5.67 14.30 -0.86
N GLU A 29 -5.65 15.20 0.12
CA GLU A 29 -4.93 14.93 1.37
C GLU A 29 -5.59 13.81 2.17
N GLU A 30 -6.92 13.84 2.29
CA GLU A 30 -7.63 12.81 3.02
C GLU A 30 -7.57 11.47 2.28
N GLU A 31 -7.62 11.49 0.95
CA GLU A 31 -7.49 10.29 0.14
C GLU A 31 -6.10 9.65 0.32
N ALA A 32 -5.06 10.48 0.34
CA ALA A 32 -3.70 9.98 0.53
C ALA A 32 -3.54 9.32 1.91
N VAL A 33 -4.06 9.95 2.96
CA VAL A 33 -4.02 9.39 4.31
C VAL A 33 -4.83 8.09 4.39
N ALA A 34 -6.00 8.06 3.73
CA ALA A 34 -6.83 6.86 3.70
C ALA A 34 -6.11 5.69 3.04
N TRP A 35 -5.44 5.95 1.90
CA TRP A 35 -4.65 4.91 1.24
C TRP A 35 -3.48 4.45 2.07
N LEU A 36 -2.78 5.38 2.74
CA LEU A 36 -1.67 4.99 3.63
C LEU A 36 -2.18 4.05 4.73
N THR A 37 -3.31 4.37 5.33
CA THR A 37 -3.92 3.53 6.36
C THR A 37 -4.22 2.13 5.83
N CYS A 38 -4.82 2.05 4.64
CA CYS A 38 -5.15 0.76 4.02
C CYS A 38 -3.89 -0.05 3.67
N ILE A 39 -2.89 0.60 3.09
CA ILE A 39 -1.64 -0.07 2.72
C ILE A 39 -0.93 -0.60 3.97
N GLU A 40 -0.88 0.21 5.02
CA GLU A 40 -0.28 -0.24 6.29
C GLU A 40 -1.03 -1.43 6.89
N ALA A 41 -2.37 -1.40 6.85
CA ALA A 41 -3.17 -2.49 7.38
C ALA A 41 -2.96 -3.79 6.59
N MET A 42 -2.92 -3.69 5.27
CA MET A 42 -2.83 -4.87 4.40
C MET A 42 -1.41 -5.43 4.29
N PHE A 43 -0.40 -4.56 4.22
CA PHE A 43 0.97 -4.99 3.92
C PHE A 43 1.94 -4.83 5.08
N GLY A 44 1.48 -4.34 6.23
CA GLY A 44 2.36 -4.10 7.38
C GLY A 44 2.95 -5.36 8.00
N ARG A 45 2.42 -6.54 7.68
CA ARG A 45 2.96 -7.80 8.18
C ARG A 45 4.28 -8.18 7.53
N TYR A 46 4.59 -7.61 6.37
CA TYR A 46 5.83 -7.91 5.66
C TYR A 46 7.00 -7.18 6.31
N LYS A 47 8.09 -7.90 6.55
CA LYS A 47 9.30 -7.34 7.13
C LYS A 47 10.43 -7.23 6.12
N GLN A 48 10.30 -7.92 5.00
CA GLN A 48 11.30 -7.92 3.93
C GLN A 48 10.61 -7.89 2.59
N VAL A 49 11.21 -7.17 1.66
CA VAL A 49 10.76 -7.10 0.26
C VAL A 49 11.99 -7.12 -0.63
N ARG A 50 11.77 -7.24 -1.94
CA ARG A 50 12.86 -7.13 -2.91
C ARG A 50 12.82 -5.76 -3.58
N LEU A 51 13.98 -5.15 -3.67
CA LEU A 51 14.17 -3.89 -4.36
C LEU A 51 15.31 -4.09 -5.36
N LEU A 52 14.98 -3.98 -6.65
CA LEU A 52 15.96 -4.22 -7.73
C LEU A 52 16.65 -5.60 -7.59
N GLY A 53 15.85 -6.61 -7.22
CA GLY A 53 16.37 -7.96 -7.07
C GLY A 53 17.09 -8.25 -5.76
N ASN A 54 17.28 -7.26 -4.90
CA ASN A 54 17.96 -7.40 -3.63
C ASN A 54 16.95 -7.42 -2.48
N GLU A 55 17.16 -8.32 -1.53
CA GLU A 55 16.32 -8.37 -0.35
C GLU A 55 16.69 -7.25 0.60
N VAL A 56 15.68 -6.45 0.99
CA VAL A 56 15.86 -5.33 1.92
C VAL A 56 14.79 -5.38 2.99
N ALA A 57 15.08 -4.76 4.13
CA ALA A 57 14.09 -4.66 5.21
C ALA A 57 13.01 -3.66 4.82
N LEU A 58 11.76 -4.02 5.10
CA LEU A 58 10.63 -3.10 4.97
C LEU A 58 10.36 -2.53 6.35
N ILE A 59 10.64 -1.24 6.51
CA ILE A 59 10.48 -0.55 7.80
C ILE A 59 9.03 -0.11 7.99
N GLY A 60 8.37 0.32 6.92
CA GLY A 60 6.99 0.76 6.97
C GLY A 60 6.62 1.49 5.71
N PHE A 61 5.59 2.31 5.81
CA PHE A 61 5.07 3.10 4.68
C PHE A 61 4.94 4.55 5.12
N ASP A 62 4.96 5.45 4.17
CA ASP A 62 4.90 6.88 4.43
C ASP A 62 4.26 7.57 3.24
N LEU A 63 3.97 8.85 3.36
CA LEU A 63 3.50 9.66 2.26
C LEU A 63 4.62 10.53 1.73
N ARG A 64 4.73 10.60 0.41
CA ARG A 64 5.55 11.59 -0.30
C ARG A 64 4.57 12.39 -1.13
N HIS A 65 4.31 13.63 -0.71
CA HIS A 65 3.19 14.40 -1.26
C HIS A 65 1.90 13.62 -1.06
N HIS A 66 1.23 13.22 -2.13
CA HIS A 66 -0.01 12.44 -2.04
C HIS A 66 0.20 10.98 -2.46
N ASP A 67 1.45 10.53 -2.49
CA ASP A 67 1.79 9.18 -2.91
C ASP A 67 2.22 8.33 -1.72
N VAL A 68 1.73 7.09 -1.66
CA VAL A 68 2.16 6.15 -0.62
C VAL A 68 3.47 5.52 -1.10
N VAL A 69 4.48 5.58 -0.24
CA VAL A 69 5.79 5.02 -0.53
C VAL A 69 6.19 4.01 0.54
N ALA A 70 7.03 3.07 0.16
CA ALA A 70 7.61 2.12 1.09
C ALA A 70 8.92 2.68 1.63
N VAL A 71 9.13 2.50 2.94
CA VAL A 71 10.40 2.86 3.57
C VAL A 71 11.21 1.58 3.72
N CYS A 72 12.31 1.50 2.97
CA CYS A 72 13.17 0.33 2.94
C CYS A 72 14.52 0.66 3.55
N GLN A 73 15.16 -0.35 4.14
CA GLN A 73 16.48 -0.18 4.75
C GLN A 73 17.40 -1.31 4.35
N GLN A 74 18.61 -0.95 3.94
CA GLN A 74 19.68 -1.89 3.70
C GLN A 74 20.92 -1.38 4.45
N GLY A 75 21.36 -2.15 5.46
CA GLY A 75 22.43 -1.70 6.34
C GLY A 75 22.01 -0.42 7.06
N LYS A 76 22.77 0.64 6.90
CA LYS A 76 22.50 1.94 7.52
C LYS A 76 21.75 2.90 6.60
N ARG A 77 21.42 2.46 5.37
CA ARG A 77 20.78 3.32 4.37
C ARG A 77 19.28 3.08 4.37
N ARG A 78 18.53 4.16 4.39
CA ARG A 78 17.08 4.13 4.21
C ARG A 78 16.70 4.85 2.93
N ALA A 79 15.69 4.31 2.25
CA ALA A 79 15.16 4.92 1.04
C ALA A 79 13.66 4.84 1.06
N ARG A 80 13.01 5.87 0.54
CA ARG A 80 11.58 5.88 0.27
C ARG A 80 11.42 5.58 -1.22
N VAL A 81 10.69 4.52 -1.52
CA VAL A 81 10.51 4.08 -2.90
C VAL A 81 9.03 3.86 -3.17
N THR A 82 8.63 3.98 -4.44
CA THR A 82 7.24 3.73 -4.81
C THR A 82 6.89 2.26 -4.57
N LEU A 83 5.61 1.97 -4.39
CA LEU A 83 5.18 0.59 -4.18
C LEU A 83 5.45 -0.28 -5.42
N ASP A 84 5.47 0.33 -6.60
CA ASP A 84 5.79 -0.40 -7.84
C ASP A 84 7.25 -0.81 -7.94
N SER A 85 8.13 -0.21 -7.14
CA SER A 85 9.56 -0.50 -7.16
C SER A 85 9.94 -1.72 -6.36
N ILE A 86 9.05 -2.22 -5.51
CA ILE A 86 9.34 -3.36 -4.63
C ILE A 86 8.50 -4.56 -5.00
N GLU A 87 9.00 -5.74 -4.62
CA GLU A 87 8.26 -6.99 -4.78
C GLU A 87 8.07 -7.63 -3.42
N PHE A 88 6.83 -7.95 -3.09
CA PHE A 88 6.51 -8.68 -1.87
C PHE A 88 6.74 -10.18 -2.11
N PRO A 89 7.25 -10.93 -1.11
CA PRO A 89 7.64 -12.33 -1.34
C PRO A 89 6.48 -13.28 -1.61
N GLU A 90 5.35 -13.10 -0.95
CA GLU A 90 4.22 -14.03 -1.11
C GLU A 90 2.91 -13.29 -0.90
N LEU A 91 2.37 -12.70 -1.96
CA LEU A 91 1.09 -12.01 -1.88
C LEU A 91 -0.07 -13.01 -1.92
N THR A 92 -1.00 -12.88 -0.98
CA THR A 92 -2.28 -13.57 -1.05
C THR A 92 -3.13 -12.96 -2.17
N PRO A 93 -4.17 -13.67 -2.64
CA PRO A 93 -5.05 -13.11 -3.66
C PRO A 93 -5.67 -11.76 -3.28
N VAL A 94 -6.07 -11.58 -2.02
CA VAL A 94 -6.66 -10.31 -1.58
C VAL A 94 -5.61 -9.20 -1.53
N GLU A 95 -4.37 -9.54 -1.13
CA GLU A 95 -3.28 -8.57 -1.16
C GLU A 95 -2.95 -8.12 -2.58
N GLN A 96 -2.94 -9.06 -3.53
CA GLN A 96 -2.74 -8.74 -4.94
C GLN A 96 -3.84 -7.80 -5.45
N LEU A 97 -5.07 -8.02 -5.02
CA LEU A 97 -6.19 -7.19 -5.40
C LEU A 97 -6.01 -5.75 -4.88
N TRP A 98 -5.61 -5.60 -3.62
CA TRP A 98 -5.37 -4.29 -3.03
C TRP A 98 -4.21 -3.55 -3.69
N LEU A 99 -3.16 -4.28 -4.05
CA LEU A 99 -2.03 -3.67 -4.76
C LEU A 99 -2.46 -3.18 -6.13
N LYS A 100 -3.27 -3.96 -6.85
CA LYS A 100 -3.83 -3.52 -8.14
C LYS A 100 -4.74 -2.31 -7.98
N ALA A 101 -5.52 -2.27 -6.90
CA ALA A 101 -6.40 -1.13 -6.62
C ALA A 101 -5.57 0.15 -6.42
N TRP A 102 -4.51 0.06 -5.64
CA TRP A 102 -3.61 1.18 -5.44
C TRP A 102 -2.96 1.63 -6.75
N GLN A 103 -2.47 0.68 -7.55
CA GLN A 103 -1.85 0.99 -8.84
C GLN A 103 -2.82 1.72 -9.77
N ARG A 104 -4.06 1.27 -9.83
CA ARG A 104 -5.09 1.92 -10.65
C ARG A 104 -5.41 3.32 -10.14
N PHE A 105 -5.56 3.48 -8.84
CA PHE A 105 -5.87 4.77 -8.25
C PHE A 105 -4.72 5.75 -8.46
N SER A 106 -3.49 5.33 -8.19
CA SER A 106 -2.33 6.22 -8.30
C SER A 106 -2.05 6.63 -9.74
N ALA A 107 -2.32 5.76 -10.71
CA ALA A 107 -2.12 6.05 -12.13
C ALA A 107 -3.02 7.16 -12.65
N ARG A 108 -4.24 7.34 -12.08
CA ARG A 108 -5.16 8.39 -12.54
C ARG A 108 -4.69 9.79 -12.18
N ASN A 109 -3.71 9.93 -11.30
CA ASN A 109 -3.23 11.21 -10.84
C ASN A 109 -1.96 11.67 -11.57
N ASP A 110 -1.54 10.92 -12.57
CA ASP A 110 -0.38 11.27 -13.39
C ASP A 110 -0.74 12.28 -14.48
#